data_3991742893202742bd239be403ea8b0b
#
_entry.id   3991742893202742bd239be403ea8b0b
#
_cell.length_a   1.000
_cell.length_b   1.000
_cell.length_c   1.000
_cell.angle_alpha   90.00
_cell.angle_beta   90.00
_cell.angle_gamma   90.00
#
_symmetry.space_group_name_H-M   'P 1'
#
loop_
_entity.id
_entity.type
_entity.pdbx_description
1 polymer ?
#
loop_
_entity_poly.entity_id
_entity_poly.type
_entity_poly.pdbx_seq_one_letter_code
_entity_poly.pdbx_strand_id
1 'polypeptide(L)'
;MNPYSIFDIKSEISFKKKTLEIFKFQFDNNNVYRSFCELLCKHPREINDINDIPFLPIDFFKTKAVVTSNSSIQQTFTSSGTTGGKTSKHHVKDLKLYENSFIKGFEQFYGSINNYTILGLSLIHI
;
A
#
# COMPACT_ATOMS: atom_id res chain seq x y z
N MET A 1 -3.02 -15.24 3.33
CA MET A 1 -4.10 -14.22 3.22
C MET A 1 -4.44 -14.03 1.75
N ASN A 2 -5.73 -13.98 1.38
CA ASN A 2 -6.14 -13.59 0.03
C ASN A 2 -6.18 -12.05 -0.05
N PRO A 3 -5.29 -11.38 -0.83
CA PRO A 3 -5.25 -9.92 -0.89
C PRO A 3 -6.50 -9.30 -1.53
N TYR A 4 -7.17 -10.03 -2.42
CA TYR A 4 -8.39 -9.54 -3.10
C TYR A 4 -9.58 -9.39 -2.17
N SER A 5 -9.57 -10.02 -0.98
CA SER A 5 -10.64 -9.89 0.00
C SER A 5 -10.79 -8.49 0.61
N ILE A 6 -9.87 -7.56 0.33
CA ILE A 6 -10.02 -6.14 0.68
C ILE A 6 -11.21 -5.49 -0.06
N PHE A 7 -11.57 -6.02 -1.23
CA PHE A 7 -12.69 -5.51 -2.01
C PHE A 7 -14.06 -6.00 -1.53
N ASP A 8 -14.08 -6.92 -0.55
CA ASP A 8 -15.32 -7.47 0.03
C ASP A 8 -15.74 -6.76 1.32
N ILE A 9 -15.02 -5.71 1.71
CA ILE A 9 -15.31 -4.92 2.93
C ILE A 9 -16.61 -4.12 2.71
N LYS A 10 -17.63 -4.40 3.56
CA LYS A 10 -18.97 -3.77 3.46
C LYS A 10 -19.44 -3.16 4.78
N SER A 11 -18.67 -3.26 5.84
CA SER A 11 -19.04 -2.73 7.16
C SER A 11 -17.81 -2.33 7.95
N GLU A 12 -18.00 -1.48 8.96
CA GLU A 12 -16.95 -1.06 9.88
C GLU A 12 -16.31 -2.26 10.62
N ILE A 13 -17.15 -3.24 11.01
CA ILE A 13 -16.67 -4.46 11.66
C ILE A 13 -15.74 -5.25 10.72
N SER A 14 -16.15 -5.42 9.45
CA SER A 14 -15.33 -6.11 8.45
C SER A 14 -14.05 -5.33 8.12
N PHE A 15 -14.12 -4.00 8.10
CA PHE A 15 -12.96 -3.12 7.93
C PHE A 15 -11.96 -3.29 9.08
N LYS A 16 -12.42 -3.16 10.34
CA LYS A 16 -11.56 -3.33 11.52
C LYS A 16 -10.88 -4.70 11.52
N LYS A 17 -11.65 -5.77 11.30
CA LYS A 17 -11.11 -7.12 11.24
C LYS A 17 -10.04 -7.27 10.16
N LYS A 18 -10.32 -6.79 8.94
CA LYS A 18 -9.40 -6.89 7.81
C LYS A 18 -8.14 -6.05 8.03
N THR A 19 -8.26 -4.87 8.62
CA THR A 19 -7.12 -3.99 8.93
C THR A 19 -6.16 -4.65 9.92
N LEU A 20 -6.67 -5.27 10.98
CA LEU A 20 -5.84 -6.01 11.95
C LEU A 20 -5.19 -7.25 11.31
N GLU A 21 -5.90 -7.96 10.43
CA GLU A 21 -5.33 -9.08 9.66
C GLU A 21 -4.18 -8.63 8.75
N ILE A 22 -4.35 -7.50 8.05
CA ILE A 22 -3.31 -6.90 7.18
C ILE A 22 -2.13 -6.44 8.03
N PHE A 23 -2.36 -5.79 9.17
CA PHE A 23 -1.30 -5.38 10.09
C PHE A 23 -0.43 -6.57 10.49
N LYS A 24 -1.06 -7.66 10.98
CA LYS A 24 -0.34 -8.88 11.31
C LYS A 24 0.43 -9.44 10.13
N PHE A 25 -0.20 -9.53 8.98
CA PHE A 25 0.43 -10.03 7.75
C PHE A 25 1.65 -9.19 7.35
N GLN A 26 1.56 -7.86 7.40
CA GLN A 26 2.67 -6.97 7.10
C GLN A 26 3.80 -7.10 8.13
N PHE A 27 3.46 -7.20 9.41
CA PHE A 27 4.45 -7.44 10.47
C PHE A 27 5.22 -8.74 10.22
N ASP A 28 4.52 -9.82 9.86
CA ASP A 28 5.13 -11.14 9.66
C ASP A 28 5.96 -11.23 8.36
N ASN A 29 5.63 -10.47 7.33
CA ASN A 29 6.17 -10.64 5.98
C ASN A 29 6.94 -9.44 5.42
N ASN A 30 7.00 -8.30 6.10
CA ASN A 30 7.74 -7.11 5.68
C ASN A 30 8.78 -6.75 6.75
N ASN A 31 10.04 -7.09 6.49
CA ASN A 31 11.11 -6.89 7.46
C ASN A 31 11.31 -5.42 7.86
N VAL A 32 11.14 -4.47 6.93
CA VAL A 32 11.26 -3.04 7.22
C VAL A 32 10.16 -2.60 8.18
N TYR A 33 8.93 -3.03 7.92
CA TYR A 33 7.78 -2.70 8.76
C TYR A 33 7.86 -3.38 10.13
N ARG A 34 8.28 -4.65 10.17
CA ARG A 34 8.52 -5.37 11.43
C ARG A 34 9.50 -4.63 12.32
N SER A 35 10.69 -4.30 11.79
CA SER A 35 11.72 -3.60 12.56
C SER A 35 11.23 -2.24 13.07
N PHE A 36 10.42 -1.54 12.28
CA PHE A 36 9.80 -0.28 12.70
C PHE A 36 8.82 -0.48 13.86
N CYS A 37 7.93 -1.48 13.77
CA CYS A 37 6.99 -1.81 14.85
C CYS A 37 7.71 -2.23 16.14
N GLU A 38 8.76 -3.04 16.03
CA GLU A 38 9.58 -3.50 17.17
C GLU A 38 10.26 -2.32 17.88
N LEU A 39 10.81 -1.36 17.14
CA LEU A 39 11.38 -0.12 17.71
C LEU A 39 10.35 0.73 18.48
N LEU A 40 9.08 0.67 18.07
CA LEU A 40 7.98 1.35 18.75
C LEU A 40 7.34 0.50 19.87
N CYS A 41 7.86 -0.69 20.14
CA CYS A 41 7.28 -1.67 21.07
C CYS A 41 5.80 -1.99 20.73
N LYS A 42 5.45 -2.06 19.43
CA LYS A 42 4.10 -2.34 18.94
C LYS A 42 4.05 -3.72 18.29
N HIS A 43 3.49 -4.69 19.01
CA HIS A 43 3.37 -6.06 18.52
C HIS A 43 1.91 -6.40 18.18
N PRO A 44 1.62 -7.13 17.06
CA PRO A 44 0.25 -7.47 16.65
C PRO A 44 -0.58 -8.24 17.67
N ARG A 45 0.05 -8.91 18.63
CA ARG A 45 -0.64 -9.62 19.73
C ARG A 45 -1.25 -8.68 20.76
N GLU A 46 -0.77 -7.46 20.86
CA GLU A 46 -1.15 -6.47 21.88
C GLU A 46 -2.08 -5.41 21.32
N ILE A 47 -2.18 -5.32 19.98
CA ILE A 47 -2.97 -4.30 19.29
C ILE A 47 -4.32 -4.87 18.88
N ASN A 48 -5.38 -4.28 19.44
CA ASN A 48 -6.78 -4.64 19.17
C ASN A 48 -7.58 -3.45 18.59
N ASP A 49 -7.00 -2.27 18.57
CA ASP A 49 -7.60 -1.09 17.95
C ASP A 49 -6.80 -0.64 16.74
N ILE A 50 -7.51 -0.24 15.68
CA ILE A 50 -6.89 0.24 14.43
C ILE A 50 -6.10 1.52 14.61
N ASN A 51 -6.47 2.35 15.61
CA ASN A 51 -5.79 3.61 15.93
C ASN A 51 -4.40 3.39 16.55
N ASP A 52 -4.15 2.19 17.08
CA ASP A 52 -2.86 1.84 17.67
C ASP A 52 -1.86 1.25 16.66
N ILE A 53 -2.31 0.97 15.43
CA ILE A 53 -1.44 0.43 14.39
C ILE A 53 -0.42 1.50 13.95
N PRO A 54 0.89 1.22 14.03
CA PRO A 54 1.89 2.18 13.59
C PRO A 54 1.94 2.27 12.06
N PHE A 55 1.87 3.49 11.52
CA PHE A 55 2.03 3.74 10.09
C PHE A 55 3.49 4.03 9.76
N LEU A 56 4.03 3.32 8.77
CA LEU A 56 5.41 3.50 8.32
C LEU A 56 5.57 4.89 7.68
N PRO A 57 6.51 5.72 8.15
CA PRO A 57 6.77 7.03 7.54
C PRO A 57 7.16 6.92 6.07
N ILE A 58 6.66 7.83 5.24
CA ILE A 58 6.87 7.83 3.78
C ILE A 58 8.35 7.89 3.38
N ASP A 59 9.20 8.47 4.21
CA ASP A 59 10.63 8.57 3.94
C ASP A 59 11.36 7.22 3.91
N PHE A 60 10.78 6.18 4.49
CA PHE A 60 11.33 4.83 4.35
C PHE A 60 11.37 4.37 2.88
N PHE A 61 10.41 4.79 2.06
CA PHE A 61 10.40 4.46 0.63
C PHE A 61 11.51 5.13 -0.19
N LYS A 62 12.19 6.14 0.37
CA LYS A 62 13.38 6.76 -0.23
C LYS A 62 14.67 6.01 0.10
N THR A 63 14.71 5.30 1.23
CA THR A 63 15.94 4.75 1.81
C THR A 63 15.95 3.24 1.94
N LYS A 64 14.78 2.62 1.92
CA LYS A 64 14.58 1.18 2.12
C LYS A 64 13.75 0.57 1.00
N ALA A 65 14.02 -0.69 0.69
CA ALA A 65 13.13 -1.49 -0.15
C ALA A 65 11.96 -2.00 0.71
N VAL A 66 10.86 -1.24 0.74
CA VAL A 66 9.65 -1.63 1.49
C VAL A 66 8.87 -2.63 0.66
N VAL A 67 9.04 -3.91 0.96
CA VAL A 67 8.47 -5.02 0.21
C VAL A 67 7.97 -6.10 1.15
N THR A 68 6.80 -6.64 0.87
CA THR A 68 6.22 -7.76 1.61
C THR A 68 6.65 -9.08 0.97
N SER A 69 7.26 -9.98 1.73
CA SER A 69 7.78 -11.30 1.30
C SER A 69 8.88 -11.24 0.20
N ASN A 70 9.47 -12.38 -0.14
CA ASN A 70 10.58 -12.50 -1.10
C ASN A 70 10.15 -12.77 -2.56
N SER A 71 8.87 -12.59 -2.92
CA SER A 71 8.43 -12.79 -4.29
C SER A 71 8.91 -11.66 -5.22
N SER A 72 8.99 -11.94 -6.51
CA SER A 72 9.47 -11.00 -7.54
C SER A 72 8.63 -9.73 -7.59
N ILE A 73 9.30 -8.60 -7.81
CA ILE A 73 8.67 -7.30 -8.09
C ILE A 73 8.27 -7.28 -9.56
N GLN A 74 6.99 -7.01 -9.84
CA GLN A 74 6.48 -6.89 -11.21
C GLN A 74 6.69 -5.50 -11.78
N GLN A 75 6.54 -4.46 -10.93
CA GLN A 75 6.68 -3.06 -11.34
C GLN A 75 7.25 -2.22 -10.19
N THR A 76 8.02 -1.19 -10.55
CA THR A 76 8.47 -0.17 -9.60
C THR A 76 8.07 1.22 -10.09
N PHE A 77 7.30 1.93 -9.27
CA PHE A 77 7.00 3.34 -9.51
C PHE A 77 7.95 4.22 -8.72
N THR A 78 8.39 5.32 -9.33
CA THR A 78 9.27 6.30 -8.69
C THR A 78 8.56 7.64 -8.61
N SER A 79 8.74 8.35 -7.50
CA SER A 79 8.27 9.74 -7.42
C SER A 79 9.09 10.64 -8.32
N SER A 80 8.48 11.73 -8.83
CA SER A 80 9.22 12.82 -9.46
C SER A 80 10.17 13.42 -8.42
N GLY A 81 11.49 13.26 -8.59
CA GLY A 81 12.48 13.92 -7.73
C GLY A 81 12.43 15.41 -7.95
N THR A 82 12.13 16.20 -6.94
CA THR A 82 12.50 17.61 -6.93
C THR A 82 14.02 17.68 -6.91
N THR A 83 14.58 18.59 -7.73
CA THR A 83 16.01 18.81 -8.02
C THR A 83 16.97 18.33 -6.91
N GLY A 84 17.67 17.20 -7.14
CA GLY A 84 18.74 16.71 -6.26
C GLY A 84 18.36 15.80 -5.10
N GLY A 85 17.05 15.51 -4.87
CA GLY A 85 16.59 14.63 -3.80
C GLY A 85 16.51 13.15 -4.21
N LYS A 86 16.68 12.25 -3.23
CA LYS A 86 16.41 10.82 -3.43
C LYS A 86 14.93 10.60 -3.76
N THR A 87 14.66 9.93 -4.88
CA THR A 87 13.30 9.53 -5.26
C THR A 87 12.80 8.37 -4.39
N SER A 88 11.52 8.39 -4.01
CA SER A 88 10.91 7.23 -3.37
C SER A 88 10.62 6.15 -4.41
N LYS A 89 10.71 4.88 -3.99
CA LYS A 89 10.45 3.72 -4.82
C LYS A 89 9.29 2.92 -4.24
N HIS A 90 8.24 2.76 -5.03
CA HIS A 90 7.10 1.93 -4.68
C HIS A 90 7.15 0.63 -5.51
N HIS A 91 7.48 -0.47 -4.84
CA HIS A 91 7.60 -1.78 -5.46
C HIS A 91 6.26 -2.51 -5.42
N VAL A 92 5.71 -2.82 -6.59
CA VAL A 92 4.46 -3.55 -6.77
C VAL A 92 4.74 -5.00 -7.16
N LYS A 93 4.21 -5.93 -6.40
CA LYS A 93 4.38 -7.37 -6.59
C LYS A 93 3.22 -8.04 -7.31
N ASP A 94 2.02 -7.48 -7.16
CA ASP A 94 0.80 -7.92 -7.83
C ASP A 94 0.21 -6.72 -8.57
N LEU A 95 0.56 -6.60 -9.84
CA LEU A 95 0.11 -5.50 -10.68
C LEU A 95 -1.39 -5.54 -10.89
N LYS A 96 -1.98 -6.74 -10.97
CA LYS A 96 -3.42 -6.91 -11.12
C LYS A 96 -4.20 -6.44 -9.88
N LEU A 97 -3.66 -6.69 -8.67
CA LEU A 97 -4.23 -6.15 -7.44
C LEU A 97 -4.17 -4.63 -7.43
N TYR A 98 -3.03 -4.07 -7.85
CA TYR A 98 -2.83 -2.63 -7.95
C TYR A 98 -3.82 -1.99 -8.93
N GLU A 99 -3.97 -2.55 -10.14
CA GLU A 99 -4.93 -2.11 -11.15
C GLU A 99 -6.36 -2.17 -10.65
N ASN A 100 -6.77 -3.29 -10.06
CA ASN A 100 -8.10 -3.44 -9.48
C ASN A 100 -8.37 -2.40 -8.37
N SER A 101 -7.36 -2.03 -7.60
CA SER A 101 -7.54 -1.09 -6.50
C SER A 101 -7.88 0.31 -6.99
N PHE A 102 -7.18 0.83 -8.01
CA PHE A 102 -7.50 2.15 -8.52
C PHE A 102 -8.76 2.17 -9.41
N ILE A 103 -9.04 1.11 -10.18
CA ILE A 103 -10.27 1.00 -10.96
C ILE A 103 -11.50 1.00 -10.03
N LYS A 104 -11.50 0.12 -9.02
CA LYS A 104 -12.62 0.07 -8.05
C LYS A 104 -12.74 1.34 -7.22
N GLY A 105 -11.61 1.94 -6.86
CA GLY A 105 -11.60 3.23 -6.18
C GLY A 105 -12.24 4.32 -7.03
N PHE A 106 -11.91 4.40 -8.32
CA PHE A 106 -12.54 5.33 -9.25
C PHE A 106 -14.04 5.07 -9.40
N GLU A 107 -14.40 3.81 -9.64
CA GLU A 107 -15.80 3.42 -9.87
C GLU A 107 -16.72 3.67 -8.67
N GLN A 108 -16.17 3.65 -7.45
CA GLN A 108 -16.93 3.96 -6.23
C GLN A 108 -17.44 5.41 -6.20
N PHE A 109 -16.71 6.35 -6.81
CA PHE A 109 -17.06 7.78 -6.80
C PHE A 109 -17.70 8.25 -8.10
N TYR A 110 -17.32 7.64 -9.22
CA TYR A 110 -17.66 8.15 -10.55
C TYR A 110 -18.48 7.17 -11.40
N GLY A 111 -18.72 5.96 -10.94
CA GLY A 111 -19.37 4.90 -11.72
C GLY A 111 -18.41 4.23 -12.70
N SER A 112 -18.95 3.48 -13.67
CA SER A 112 -18.13 2.64 -14.56
C SER A 112 -17.07 3.43 -15.32
N ILE A 113 -15.81 3.00 -15.24
CA ILE A 113 -14.67 3.59 -15.93
C ILE A 113 -14.86 3.62 -17.45
N ASN A 114 -15.66 2.70 -18.01
CA ASN A 114 -15.94 2.62 -19.45
C ASN A 114 -16.69 3.83 -19.98
N ASN A 115 -17.31 4.65 -19.13
CA ASN A 115 -18.03 5.85 -19.48
C ASN A 115 -17.13 7.08 -19.60
N TYR A 116 -15.82 6.94 -19.38
CA TYR A 116 -14.87 8.05 -19.31
C TYR A 116 -13.74 7.90 -20.30
N THR A 117 -13.31 9.02 -20.86
CA THR A 117 -12.04 9.14 -21.58
C THR A 117 -11.02 9.77 -20.63
N ILE A 118 -9.93 9.05 -20.34
CA ILE A 118 -8.87 9.51 -19.43
C ILE A 118 -7.75 10.10 -20.26
N LEU A 119 -7.44 11.38 -20.05
CA LEU A 119 -6.32 12.08 -20.67
C LEU A 119 -5.19 12.22 -19.63
N GLY A 120 -4.08 11.51 -19.86
CA GLY A 120 -2.87 11.64 -19.05
C GLY A 120 -1.97 12.76 -19.60
N LEU A 121 -1.72 13.80 -18.79
CA LEU A 121 -0.73 14.81 -19.10
C LEU A 121 0.59 14.39 -18.43
N SER A 122 1.60 14.09 -19.25
CA SER A 122 2.97 13.92 -18.79
C SER A 122 3.73 15.23 -18.93
N LEU A 123 4.24 15.76 -17.83
CA LEU A 123 5.23 16.84 -17.86
C LEU A 123 6.59 16.22 -18.21
N ILE A 124 6.72 15.76 -19.44
CA ILE A 124 8.04 15.46 -19.98
C ILE A 124 8.66 16.81 -20.34
N HIS A 125 9.80 17.10 -19.76
CA HIS A 125 10.57 18.28 -20.07
C HIS A 125 10.78 18.36 -21.56
N ILE A 126 10.28 19.45 -22.18
CA ILE A 126 10.69 19.90 -23.49
C ILE A 126 12.03 20.56 -23.32
#